data_477164673a6c251ca33f8cea97d41aaa
#
_entry.id   477164673a6c251ca33f8cea97d41aaa
#
_cell.length_a   1.000
_cell.length_b   1.000
_cell.length_c   1.000
_cell.angle_alpha   90.00
_cell.angle_beta   90.00
_cell.angle_gamma   90.00
#
_symmetry.space_group_name_H-M   'P 1'
#
loop_
_entity.id
_entity.type
_entity.pdbx_description
1 polymer ?
#
loop_
_entity_poly.entity_id
_entity_poly.type
_entity_poly.pdbx_seq_one_letter_code
_entity_poly.pdbx_strand_id
1 'polypeptide(L)'
;MATKNAAQQPSMIETLKEFKNTKNIDRTTLVSVLEESFRNVIAKIFGSDENFDVIVNPDKGDLEIYRNRVVVEDGQVVDENKEIELTEALKIAEDYEVGEEVSEPVDFASFGRRAILNLRQTLASKILELEHDSLYNQYKDRVGELVSGEVYQAWKREVLIIDDQNNELILPKSEQISTDTFRKGDTVRAVIIRVDNENNNPKIILSRTSPIFLQRLLEQEVPEIHEGLITIRKIARIPGERAKIAVESYDDRIDAVGACVGVKGARV
;
A
#
# COMPACT_ATOMS: atom_id res chain seq x y z
N MET A 1 30.33 9.21 39.62
CA MET A 1 29.25 8.25 39.37
C MET A 1 28.41 8.78 38.25
N ALA A 2 28.62 8.29 37.06
CA ALA A 2 27.88 8.66 35.87
C ALA A 2 27.12 7.41 35.40
N THR A 3 25.83 7.39 35.68
CA THR A 3 24.88 6.39 35.14
C THR A 3 24.77 6.57 33.66
N LYS A 4 25.37 5.66 32.92
CA LYS A 4 25.15 5.53 31.47
C LYS A 4 23.68 5.19 31.26
N ASN A 5 22.92 6.11 30.67
CA ASN A 5 21.63 5.83 30.06
C ASN A 5 21.83 4.73 29.00
N ALA A 6 21.42 3.53 29.31
CA ALA A 6 21.17 2.50 28.34
C ALA A 6 20.01 3.02 27.48
N ALA A 7 20.29 3.43 26.25
CA ALA A 7 19.28 3.71 25.26
C ALA A 7 18.44 2.43 25.13
N GLN A 8 17.21 2.47 25.60
CA GLN A 8 16.22 1.41 25.43
C GLN A 8 16.10 1.16 23.92
N GLN A 9 16.49 -0.04 23.49
CA GLN A 9 16.19 -0.52 22.16
C GLN A 9 14.66 -0.55 22.06
N PRO A 10 14.05 0.01 21.00
CA PRO A 10 12.62 -0.15 20.81
C PRO A 10 12.32 -1.64 20.81
N SER A 11 11.45 -2.07 21.72
CA SER A 11 11.10 -3.47 21.83
C SER A 11 10.47 -3.90 20.50
N MET A 12 10.69 -5.14 20.09
CA MET A 12 10.09 -5.70 18.85
C MET A 12 8.56 -5.52 18.85
N ILE A 13 7.97 -5.52 20.05
CA ILE A 13 6.56 -5.23 20.32
C ILE A 13 6.17 -3.81 19.88
N GLU A 14 7.04 -2.80 20.03
CA GLU A 14 6.79 -1.44 19.57
C GLU A 14 6.82 -1.37 18.05
N THR A 15 7.77 -2.05 17.40
CA THR A 15 7.85 -2.15 15.95
C THR A 15 6.62 -2.87 15.39
N LEU A 16 6.17 -3.97 15.98
CA LEU A 16 4.94 -4.68 15.58
C LEU A 16 3.67 -3.84 15.82
N LYS A 17 3.65 -3.01 16.85
CA LYS A 17 2.53 -2.06 17.11
C LYS A 17 2.49 -0.92 16.11
N GLU A 18 3.64 -0.42 15.67
CA GLU A 18 3.71 0.57 14.58
C GLU A 18 3.08 0.01 13.29
N PHE A 19 3.36 -1.25 12.96
CA PHE A 19 2.78 -1.93 11.79
C PHE A 19 1.27 -2.20 11.90
N LYS A 20 0.74 -2.35 13.12
CA LYS A 20 -0.71 -2.53 13.34
C LYS A 20 -1.54 -1.32 12.87
N ASN A 21 -0.94 -0.14 12.80
CA ASN A 21 -1.60 1.09 12.36
C ASN A 21 -1.48 1.34 10.85
N THR A 22 -0.85 0.44 10.10
CA THR A 22 -0.67 0.57 8.66
C THR A 22 -2.03 0.40 7.97
N LYS A 23 -2.47 1.45 7.30
CA LYS A 23 -3.78 1.53 6.64
C LYS A 23 -3.85 0.53 5.47
N ASN A 24 -4.96 -0.20 5.37
CA ASN A 24 -5.36 -1.02 4.21
C ASN A 24 -4.60 -2.33 3.94
N ILE A 25 -3.77 -2.84 4.86
CA ILE A 25 -3.19 -4.18 4.70
C ILE A 25 -4.01 -5.17 5.52
N ASP A 26 -4.46 -6.25 4.86
CA ASP A 26 -5.12 -7.35 5.55
C ASP A 26 -4.20 -8.01 6.57
N ARG A 27 -4.78 -8.36 7.71
CA ARG A 27 -4.05 -8.92 8.84
C ARG A 27 -3.32 -10.22 8.51
N THR A 28 -3.92 -11.08 7.72
CA THR A 28 -3.34 -12.34 7.25
C THR A 28 -2.11 -12.08 6.39
N THR A 29 -2.19 -11.12 5.50
CA THR A 29 -1.07 -10.69 4.65
C THR A 29 0.08 -10.12 5.49
N LEU A 30 -0.23 -9.32 6.52
CA LEU A 30 0.79 -8.78 7.42
C LEU A 30 1.53 -9.89 8.18
N VAL A 31 0.81 -10.89 8.69
CA VAL A 31 1.42 -12.05 9.38
C VAL A 31 2.33 -12.81 8.44
N SER A 32 1.87 -13.12 7.21
CA SER A 32 2.69 -13.84 6.21
C SER A 32 3.97 -13.07 5.85
N VAL A 33 3.90 -11.75 5.71
CA VAL A 33 5.08 -10.91 5.44
C VAL A 33 6.05 -10.88 6.62
N LEU A 34 5.53 -10.87 7.85
CA LEU A 34 6.35 -10.97 9.05
C LEU A 34 7.09 -12.32 9.07
N GLU A 35 6.37 -13.43 8.93
CA GLU A 35 6.95 -14.79 8.91
C GLU A 35 8.00 -14.92 7.81
N GLU A 36 7.71 -14.51 6.58
CA GLU A 36 8.66 -14.53 5.45
C GLU A 36 9.91 -13.70 5.75
N SER A 37 9.73 -12.51 6.35
CA SER A 37 10.86 -11.64 6.68
C SER A 37 11.78 -12.24 7.75
N PHE A 38 11.22 -12.93 8.74
CA PHE A 38 11.98 -13.65 9.76
C PHE A 38 12.70 -14.86 9.15
N ARG A 39 12.02 -15.65 8.31
CA ARG A 39 12.64 -16.78 7.58
C ARG A 39 13.82 -16.33 6.74
N ASN A 40 13.70 -15.21 6.02
CA ASN A 40 14.78 -14.62 5.23
C ASN A 40 15.99 -14.22 6.08
N VAL A 41 15.79 -13.75 7.30
CA VAL A 41 16.89 -13.42 8.21
C VAL A 41 17.54 -14.69 8.77
N ILE A 42 16.73 -15.67 9.15
CA ILE A 42 17.19 -16.99 9.62
C ILE A 42 18.04 -17.66 8.56
N ALA A 43 17.56 -17.72 7.31
CA ALA A 43 18.29 -18.29 6.19
C ALA A 43 19.65 -17.60 5.95
N LYS A 44 19.75 -16.30 6.16
CA LYS A 44 21.03 -15.58 6.06
C LYS A 44 22.01 -15.88 7.20
N ILE A 45 21.52 -16.23 8.37
CA ILE A 45 22.36 -16.51 9.56
C ILE A 45 22.78 -17.96 9.58
N PHE A 46 21.84 -18.88 9.34
CA PHE A 46 22.01 -20.32 9.48
C PHE A 46 22.23 -21.04 8.15
N GLY A 47 22.12 -20.34 7.01
CA GLY A 47 22.29 -20.90 5.67
C GLY A 47 21.03 -21.54 5.08
N SER A 48 20.04 -21.89 5.91
CA SER A 48 18.71 -22.40 5.53
C SER A 48 17.69 -22.04 6.61
N ASP A 49 16.43 -21.97 6.25
CA ASP A 49 15.28 -21.79 7.15
C ASP A 49 14.35 -23.01 7.19
N GLU A 50 14.71 -24.09 6.47
CA GLU A 50 13.88 -25.31 6.32
C GLU A 50 13.53 -25.97 7.65
N ASN A 51 14.45 -25.94 8.60
CA ASN A 51 14.32 -26.54 9.92
C ASN A 51 13.93 -25.55 11.01
N PHE A 52 13.31 -24.43 10.63
CA PHE A 52 12.84 -23.42 11.57
C PHE A 52 11.33 -23.20 11.44
N ASP A 53 10.64 -23.17 12.58
CA ASP A 53 9.26 -22.74 12.68
C ASP A 53 9.21 -21.32 13.24
N VAL A 54 8.55 -20.43 12.49
CA VAL A 54 8.34 -19.04 12.87
C VAL A 54 6.85 -18.84 13.08
N ILE A 55 6.46 -18.53 14.30
CA ILE A 55 5.07 -18.35 14.70
C ILE A 55 4.89 -16.91 15.16
N VAL A 56 4.07 -16.17 14.42
CA VAL A 56 3.74 -14.77 14.74
C VAL A 56 2.32 -14.69 15.26
N ASN A 57 2.16 -14.22 16.51
CA ASN A 57 0.87 -13.93 17.08
C ASN A 57 0.60 -12.42 17.06
N PRO A 58 -0.16 -11.90 16.08
CA PRO A 58 -0.36 -10.47 15.93
C PRO A 58 -1.27 -9.86 17.01
N ASP A 59 -2.05 -10.65 17.74
CA ASP A 59 -2.92 -10.16 18.81
C ASP A 59 -2.15 -9.81 20.08
N LYS A 60 -1.24 -10.68 20.44
CA LYS A 60 -0.37 -10.50 21.59
C LYS A 60 0.88 -9.69 21.27
N GLY A 61 1.28 -9.67 19.98
CA GLY A 61 2.55 -9.12 19.53
C GLY A 61 3.72 -10.06 19.85
N ASP A 62 3.44 -11.34 20.06
CA ASP A 62 4.44 -12.34 20.40
C ASP A 62 4.99 -12.98 19.12
N LEU A 63 6.29 -13.26 19.15
CA LEU A 63 7.02 -14.00 18.13
C LEU A 63 7.70 -15.17 18.81
N GLU A 64 7.46 -16.35 18.30
CA GLU A 64 8.12 -17.58 18.72
C GLU A 64 8.88 -18.17 17.52
N ILE A 65 10.12 -18.51 17.73
CA ILE A 65 10.97 -19.16 16.74
C ILE A 65 11.46 -20.47 17.35
N TYR A 66 11.22 -21.54 16.65
CA TYR A 66 11.72 -22.87 17.03
C TYR A 66 12.69 -23.38 15.97
N ARG A 67 13.79 -23.98 16.41
CA ARG A 67 14.71 -24.71 15.56
C ARG A 67 14.50 -26.19 15.78
N ASN A 68 14.19 -26.91 14.71
CA ASN A 68 13.97 -28.34 14.71
C ASN A 68 15.25 -29.04 14.28
N ARG A 69 15.78 -29.91 15.15
CA ARG A 69 17.00 -30.68 14.92
C ARG A 69 16.75 -32.17 15.14
N VAL A 70 17.37 -33.03 14.31
CA VAL A 70 17.25 -34.44 14.44
C VAL A 70 18.35 -34.97 15.40
N VAL A 71 17.95 -35.82 16.34
CA VAL A 71 18.88 -36.42 17.30
C VAL A 71 19.74 -37.48 16.59
N VAL A 72 21.06 -37.34 16.69
CA VAL A 72 22.04 -38.27 16.17
C VAL A 72 22.90 -38.82 17.30
N GLU A 73 23.62 -39.94 17.02
CA GLU A 73 24.60 -40.49 17.98
C GLU A 73 25.72 -39.46 18.26
N ASP A 74 26.25 -39.48 19.48
CA ASP A 74 27.32 -38.57 19.87
C ASP A 74 28.55 -38.71 18.95
N GLY A 75 29.03 -37.59 18.45
CA GLY A 75 30.13 -37.51 17.50
C GLY A 75 29.79 -37.78 16.03
N GLN A 76 28.49 -37.91 15.68
CA GLN A 76 28.04 -38.11 14.30
C GLN A 76 27.37 -36.87 13.69
N VAL A 77 27.36 -35.73 14.36
CA VAL A 77 26.81 -34.48 13.86
C VAL A 77 27.57 -34.02 12.62
N VAL A 78 26.87 -33.88 11.49
CA VAL A 78 27.39 -33.37 10.22
C VAL A 78 27.05 -31.90 10.04
N ASP A 79 25.83 -31.51 10.42
CA ASP A 79 25.33 -30.14 10.34
C ASP A 79 24.72 -29.73 11.70
N GLU A 80 25.44 -28.90 12.46
CA GLU A 80 24.99 -28.39 13.77
C GLU A 80 23.67 -27.63 13.72
N ASN A 81 23.27 -27.17 12.54
CA ASN A 81 21.98 -26.48 12.38
C ASN A 81 20.81 -27.46 12.27
N LYS A 82 21.03 -28.68 11.76
CA LYS A 82 19.99 -29.69 11.50
C LYS A 82 20.05 -30.88 12.44
N GLU A 83 21.17 -31.08 13.12
CA GLU A 83 21.42 -32.24 13.95
C GLU A 83 21.84 -31.84 15.37
N ILE A 84 21.55 -32.69 16.35
CA ILE A 84 21.90 -32.51 17.75
C ILE A 84 22.39 -33.86 18.32
N GLU A 85 23.44 -33.83 19.13
CA GLU A 85 23.90 -35.03 19.84
C GLU A 85 22.89 -35.54 20.86
N LEU A 86 22.77 -36.84 21.01
CA LEU A 86 21.88 -37.48 21.96
C LEU A 86 22.12 -36.94 23.40
N THR A 87 23.39 -36.79 23.78
CA THR A 87 23.76 -36.26 25.09
C THR A 87 23.26 -34.83 25.31
N GLU A 88 23.18 -34.02 24.26
CA GLU A 88 22.62 -32.64 24.33
C GLU A 88 21.10 -32.67 24.31
N ALA A 89 20.47 -33.50 23.48
CA ALA A 89 19.04 -33.68 23.43
C ALA A 89 18.46 -34.13 24.78
N LEU A 90 19.12 -35.05 25.48
CA LEU A 90 18.73 -35.53 26.80
C LEU A 90 18.82 -34.44 27.90
N LYS A 91 19.52 -33.33 27.68
CA LYS A 91 19.49 -32.21 28.62
C LYS A 91 18.21 -31.35 28.45
N ILE A 92 17.54 -31.46 27.32
CA ILE A 92 16.28 -30.75 27.04
C ILE A 92 15.10 -31.56 27.57
N ALA A 93 15.05 -32.87 27.27
CA ALA A 93 14.08 -33.82 27.86
C ALA A 93 14.71 -35.22 27.92
N GLU A 94 14.37 -35.95 29.00
CA GLU A 94 15.01 -37.23 29.34
C GLU A 94 14.59 -38.41 28.45
N ASP A 95 13.64 -38.25 27.55
CA ASP A 95 12.97 -39.30 26.77
C ASP A 95 13.29 -39.28 25.27
N TYR A 96 14.25 -38.45 24.83
CA TYR A 96 14.63 -38.41 23.42
C TYR A 96 15.45 -39.62 22.99
N GLU A 97 15.12 -40.17 21.79
CA GLU A 97 15.85 -41.24 21.12
C GLU A 97 16.51 -40.76 19.83
N VAL A 98 17.53 -41.51 19.35
CA VAL A 98 18.19 -41.21 18.07
C VAL A 98 17.19 -41.33 16.92
N GLY A 99 17.12 -40.28 16.08
CA GLY A 99 16.21 -40.17 14.95
C GLY A 99 14.95 -39.36 15.25
N GLU A 100 14.72 -38.95 16.50
CA GLU A 100 13.62 -38.06 16.85
C GLU A 100 13.96 -36.60 16.57
N GLU A 101 12.93 -35.76 16.43
CA GLU A 101 13.08 -34.35 16.19
C GLU A 101 12.91 -33.56 17.48
N VAL A 102 13.87 -32.70 17.78
CA VAL A 102 13.90 -31.81 18.94
C VAL A 102 13.59 -30.39 18.48
N SER A 103 12.56 -29.80 19.06
CA SER A 103 12.21 -28.40 18.84
C SER A 103 12.75 -27.53 19.96
N GLU A 104 13.69 -26.64 19.63
CA GLU A 104 14.31 -25.72 20.59
C GLU A 104 13.84 -24.30 20.35
N PRO A 105 13.40 -23.59 21.41
CA PRO A 105 13.08 -22.17 21.28
C PRO A 105 14.36 -21.35 21.03
N VAL A 106 14.31 -20.49 20.02
CA VAL A 106 15.43 -19.62 19.65
C VAL A 106 15.09 -18.18 20.00
N ASP A 107 15.90 -17.57 20.86
CA ASP A 107 15.75 -16.15 21.17
C ASP A 107 16.27 -15.29 20.02
N PHE A 108 15.38 -14.55 19.37
CA PHE A 108 15.73 -13.62 18.29
C PHE A 108 16.73 -12.55 18.74
N ALA A 109 16.75 -12.17 20.01
CA ALA A 109 17.72 -11.22 20.54
C ALA A 109 19.18 -11.73 20.41
N SER A 110 19.37 -13.06 20.34
CA SER A 110 20.67 -13.70 20.17
C SER A 110 21.26 -13.52 18.76
N PHE A 111 20.45 -13.18 17.74
CA PHE A 111 20.90 -13.03 16.34
C PHE A 111 21.76 -11.77 16.11
N GLY A 112 21.85 -10.90 17.10
CA GLY A 112 22.71 -9.72 17.09
C GLY A 112 22.14 -8.52 16.34
N ARG A 113 22.77 -7.36 16.54
CA ARG A 113 22.26 -6.07 16.04
C ARG A 113 22.08 -5.99 14.53
N ARG A 114 22.96 -6.64 13.76
CA ARG A 114 22.88 -6.62 12.28
C ARG A 114 21.65 -7.33 11.76
N ALA A 115 21.31 -8.46 12.35
CA ALA A 115 20.11 -9.22 11.99
C ALA A 115 18.84 -8.42 12.29
N ILE A 116 18.77 -7.80 13.46
CA ILE A 116 17.64 -6.96 13.86
C ILE A 116 17.47 -5.77 12.91
N LEU A 117 18.57 -5.09 12.54
CA LEU A 117 18.51 -3.97 11.59
C LEU A 117 18.09 -4.43 10.19
N ASN A 118 18.61 -5.55 9.70
CA ASN A 118 18.22 -6.14 8.42
C ASN A 118 16.74 -6.50 8.40
N LEU A 119 16.24 -7.14 9.46
CA LEU A 119 14.82 -7.47 9.58
C LEU A 119 13.96 -6.21 9.50
N ARG A 120 14.28 -5.19 10.29
CA ARG A 120 13.54 -3.93 10.29
C ARG A 120 13.50 -3.29 8.90
N GLN A 121 14.62 -3.29 8.19
CA GLN A 121 14.71 -2.74 6.84
C GLN A 121 13.91 -3.56 5.84
N THR A 122 13.99 -4.90 5.91
CA THR A 122 13.23 -5.80 5.04
C THR A 122 11.73 -5.65 5.27
N LEU A 123 11.30 -5.61 6.53
CA LEU A 123 9.90 -5.40 6.88
C LEU A 123 9.38 -4.06 6.36
N ALA A 124 10.12 -2.97 6.58
CA ALA A 124 9.72 -1.65 6.09
C ALA A 124 9.58 -1.62 4.56
N SER A 125 10.51 -2.27 3.84
CA SER A 125 10.43 -2.37 2.37
C SER A 125 9.23 -3.19 1.90
N LYS A 126 8.95 -4.33 2.55
CA LYS A 126 7.82 -5.20 2.18
C LYS A 126 6.47 -4.54 2.48
N ILE A 127 6.35 -3.83 3.59
CA ILE A 127 5.13 -3.09 3.91
C ILE A 127 4.88 -1.98 2.91
N LEU A 128 5.92 -1.22 2.55
CA LEU A 128 5.81 -0.18 1.53
C LEU A 128 5.40 -0.76 0.17
N GLU A 129 5.93 -1.93 -0.20
CA GLU A 129 5.54 -2.65 -1.42
C GLU A 129 4.05 -3.01 -1.40
N LEU A 130 3.53 -3.53 -0.29
CA LEU A 130 2.12 -3.86 -0.14
C LEU A 130 1.20 -2.62 -0.15
N GLU A 131 1.63 -1.52 0.47
CA GLU A 131 0.91 -0.25 0.42
C GLU A 131 0.80 0.26 -1.02
N HIS A 132 1.89 0.19 -1.79
CA HIS A 132 1.91 0.58 -3.18
C HIS A 132 1.02 -0.29 -4.07
N ASP A 133 1.05 -1.62 -3.87
CA ASP A 133 0.19 -2.55 -4.60
C ASP A 133 -1.29 -2.31 -4.28
N SER A 134 -1.62 -2.08 -3.02
CA SER A 134 -2.97 -1.74 -2.59
C SER A 134 -3.44 -0.44 -3.23
N LEU A 135 -2.62 0.61 -3.20
CA LEU A 135 -2.91 1.90 -3.81
C LEU A 135 -3.12 1.77 -5.33
N TYR A 136 -2.23 1.04 -6.02
CA TYR A 136 -2.37 0.79 -7.46
C TYR A 136 -3.68 0.07 -7.77
N ASN A 137 -3.99 -1.00 -7.04
CA ASN A 137 -5.21 -1.78 -7.24
C ASN A 137 -6.48 -0.96 -6.97
N GLN A 138 -6.44 -0.06 -5.98
CA GLN A 138 -7.56 0.82 -5.66
C GLN A 138 -7.86 1.83 -6.77
N TYR A 139 -6.84 2.36 -7.44
CA TYR A 139 -7.00 3.45 -8.39
C TYR A 139 -6.98 3.03 -9.86
N LYS A 140 -6.41 1.88 -10.22
CA LYS A 140 -6.32 1.42 -11.63
C LYS A 140 -7.69 1.34 -12.32
N ASP A 141 -8.72 0.89 -11.59
CA ASP A 141 -10.07 0.71 -12.13
C ASP A 141 -10.91 2.01 -12.05
N ARG A 142 -10.39 3.04 -11.39
CA ARG A 142 -11.02 4.35 -11.22
C ARG A 142 -10.59 5.38 -12.28
N VAL A 143 -9.84 4.95 -13.29
CA VAL A 143 -9.45 5.82 -14.41
C VAL A 143 -10.71 6.31 -15.14
N GLY A 144 -10.81 7.63 -15.32
CA GLY A 144 -12.01 8.29 -15.84
C GLY A 144 -13.01 8.75 -14.79
N GLU A 145 -12.79 8.47 -13.51
CA GLU A 145 -13.62 8.99 -12.42
C GLU A 145 -13.21 10.41 -12.01
N LEU A 146 -14.21 11.18 -11.56
CA LEU A 146 -13.99 12.47 -10.95
C LEU A 146 -13.61 12.29 -9.48
N VAL A 147 -12.51 12.92 -9.07
CA VAL A 147 -12.04 12.95 -7.69
C VAL A 147 -11.92 14.39 -7.20
N SER A 148 -12.06 14.55 -5.89
CA SER A 148 -11.89 15.79 -5.17
C SER A 148 -10.83 15.63 -4.11
N GLY A 149 -9.99 16.63 -3.92
CA GLY A 149 -8.98 16.63 -2.87
C GLY A 149 -8.50 18.04 -2.54
N GLU A 150 -7.72 18.13 -1.47
CA GLU A 150 -7.15 19.39 -1.00
C GLU A 150 -5.71 19.56 -1.51
N VAL A 151 -5.37 20.75 -1.98
CA VAL A 151 -3.99 21.08 -2.37
C VAL A 151 -3.08 21.03 -1.14
N TYR A 152 -2.21 20.08 -1.11
CA TYR A 152 -1.17 19.98 -0.09
C TYR A 152 0.02 20.87 -0.39
N GLN A 153 0.48 20.83 -1.66
CA GLN A 153 1.57 21.68 -2.12
C GLN A 153 1.47 21.94 -3.63
N ALA A 154 1.75 23.17 -4.03
CA ALA A 154 1.83 23.57 -5.43
C ALA A 154 3.29 23.87 -5.79
N TRP A 155 3.84 23.11 -6.73
CA TRP A 155 5.16 23.33 -7.30
C TRP A 155 5.06 23.91 -8.72
N LYS A 156 6.17 24.33 -9.25
CA LYS A 156 6.24 24.91 -10.60
C LYS A 156 5.79 23.93 -11.72
N ARG A 157 6.02 22.63 -11.53
CA ARG A 157 5.75 21.59 -12.53
C ARG A 157 4.48 20.81 -12.28
N GLU A 158 4.02 20.73 -11.04
CA GLU A 158 2.87 19.91 -10.63
C GLU A 158 2.26 20.43 -9.33
N VAL A 159 1.05 20.02 -9.08
CA VAL A 159 0.34 20.24 -7.81
C VAL A 159 0.08 18.90 -7.16
N LEU A 160 0.49 18.77 -5.90
CA LEU A 160 0.18 17.63 -5.06
C LEU A 160 -1.14 17.86 -4.35
N ILE A 161 -2.06 16.94 -4.53
CA ILE A 161 -3.41 16.97 -3.97
C ILE A 161 -3.56 15.74 -3.08
N ILE A 162 -4.18 15.93 -1.92
CA ILE A 162 -4.49 14.84 -0.99
C ILE A 162 -6.00 14.61 -1.02
N ASP A 163 -6.40 13.36 -1.21
CA ASP A 163 -7.81 12.98 -1.18
C ASP A 163 -8.32 12.76 0.25
N ASP A 164 -9.59 12.39 0.39
CA ASP A 164 -10.27 12.12 1.66
C ASP A 164 -9.70 10.89 2.42
N GLN A 165 -9.00 10.00 1.71
CA GLN A 165 -8.33 8.83 2.27
C GLN A 165 -6.86 9.07 2.57
N ASN A 166 -6.39 10.31 2.38
CA ASN A 166 -5.02 10.74 2.59
C ASN A 166 -4.02 10.15 1.58
N ASN A 167 -4.48 9.84 0.35
CA ASN A 167 -3.64 9.41 -0.75
C ASN A 167 -3.14 10.60 -1.57
N GLU A 168 -1.95 10.47 -2.10
CA GLU A 168 -1.30 11.49 -2.92
C GLU A 168 -1.72 11.39 -4.39
N LEU A 169 -2.28 12.48 -4.92
CA LEU A 169 -2.71 12.63 -6.30
C LEU A 169 -1.90 13.74 -6.96
N ILE A 170 -1.45 13.53 -8.18
CA ILE A 170 -0.58 14.47 -8.89
C ILE A 170 -1.33 15.12 -10.04
N LEU A 171 -1.36 16.44 -10.06
CA LEU A 171 -1.87 17.25 -11.17
C LEU A 171 -0.72 17.95 -11.88
N PRO A 172 -0.17 17.36 -12.98
CA PRO A 172 0.94 17.95 -13.73
C PRO A 172 0.55 19.29 -14.36
N LYS A 173 1.54 20.16 -14.62
CA LYS A 173 1.31 21.48 -15.22
C LYS A 173 0.63 21.40 -16.59
N SER A 174 0.93 20.38 -17.38
CA SER A 174 0.29 20.11 -18.67
C SER A 174 -1.20 19.80 -18.59
N GLU A 175 -1.65 19.32 -17.44
CA GLU A 175 -3.03 18.91 -17.18
C GLU A 175 -3.82 19.97 -16.36
N GLN A 176 -3.21 21.11 -16.10
CA GLN A 176 -3.86 22.26 -15.45
C GLN A 176 -4.44 23.20 -16.51
N ILE A 177 -5.58 23.82 -16.20
CA ILE A 177 -6.12 24.90 -17.01
C ILE A 177 -5.23 26.13 -16.80
N SER A 178 -4.92 26.87 -17.88
CA SER A 178 -3.98 28.00 -17.83
C SER A 178 -4.38 29.12 -16.85
N THR A 179 -5.68 29.28 -16.63
CA THR A 179 -6.27 30.26 -15.71
C THR A 179 -6.36 29.81 -14.26
N ASP A 180 -6.13 28.51 -14.00
CA ASP A 180 -6.19 27.97 -12.64
C ASP A 180 -5.00 28.44 -11.80
N THR A 181 -5.29 28.86 -10.58
CA THR A 181 -4.31 29.17 -9.55
C THR A 181 -4.59 28.29 -8.35
N PHE A 182 -3.56 27.61 -7.84
CA PHE A 182 -3.70 26.70 -6.72
C PHE A 182 -2.89 27.18 -5.53
N ARG A 183 -3.54 27.21 -4.36
CA ARG A 183 -2.93 27.53 -3.08
C ARG A 183 -3.12 26.36 -2.13
N LYS A 184 -2.21 26.19 -1.19
CA LYS A 184 -2.37 25.19 -0.13
C LYS A 184 -3.70 25.37 0.60
N GLY A 185 -4.45 24.29 0.75
CA GLY A 185 -5.77 24.27 1.35
C GLY A 185 -6.94 24.44 0.38
N ASP A 186 -6.68 24.78 -0.90
CA ASP A 186 -7.74 24.85 -1.89
C ASP A 186 -8.30 23.47 -2.21
N THR A 187 -9.62 23.36 -2.34
CA THR A 187 -10.25 22.12 -2.83
C THR A 187 -10.22 22.10 -4.35
N VAL A 188 -9.72 21.02 -4.93
CA VAL A 188 -9.60 20.83 -6.38
C VAL A 188 -10.36 19.57 -6.81
N ARG A 189 -11.16 19.72 -7.88
CA ARG A 189 -11.80 18.60 -8.59
C ARG A 189 -11.05 18.34 -9.89
N ALA A 190 -10.76 17.09 -10.18
CA ALA A 190 -10.11 16.66 -11.39
C ALA A 190 -10.50 15.22 -11.75
N VAL A 191 -10.20 14.78 -12.96
CA VAL A 191 -10.41 13.39 -13.38
C VAL A 191 -9.11 12.61 -13.31
N ILE A 192 -9.18 11.35 -12.91
CA ILE A 192 -8.04 10.42 -12.99
C ILE A 192 -7.87 10.04 -14.45
N ILE A 193 -6.72 10.36 -15.06
CA ILE A 193 -6.45 10.02 -16.46
C ILE A 193 -5.61 8.77 -16.63
N ARG A 194 -4.74 8.48 -15.66
CA ARG A 194 -3.93 7.27 -15.64
C ARG A 194 -3.34 7.04 -14.24
N VAL A 195 -2.93 5.81 -14.02
CA VAL A 195 -2.16 5.40 -12.85
C VAL A 195 -0.86 4.80 -13.36
N ASP A 196 0.24 5.52 -13.17
CA ASP A 196 1.58 5.08 -13.56
C ASP A 196 2.17 4.26 -12.40
N ASN A 197 2.70 3.07 -12.68
CA ASN A 197 3.36 2.22 -11.66
C ASN A 197 4.80 1.92 -12.11
N GLU A 198 5.65 2.93 -12.01
CA GLU A 198 7.08 2.78 -12.29
C GLU A 198 7.83 2.37 -11.02
N ASN A 199 8.61 1.29 -11.12
CA ASN A 199 9.40 0.77 -10.00
C ASN A 199 8.58 0.49 -8.71
N ASN A 200 7.36 -0.03 -8.89
CA ASN A 200 6.42 -0.29 -7.80
C ASN A 200 6.09 0.97 -6.95
N ASN A 201 6.08 2.13 -7.58
CA ASN A 201 5.70 3.41 -6.97
C ASN A 201 4.52 4.01 -7.75
N PRO A 202 3.28 3.70 -7.39
CA PRO A 202 2.10 4.15 -8.11
C PRO A 202 1.93 5.66 -7.99
N LYS A 203 1.72 6.30 -9.14
CA LYS A 203 1.41 7.72 -9.24
C LYS A 203 0.05 7.89 -9.90
N ILE A 204 -0.88 8.48 -9.19
CA ILE A 204 -2.22 8.76 -9.69
C ILE A 204 -2.18 10.13 -10.36
N ILE A 205 -2.35 10.14 -11.69
CA ILE A 205 -2.26 11.36 -12.49
C ILE A 205 -3.65 11.90 -12.77
N LEU A 206 -3.83 13.14 -12.38
CA LEU A 206 -5.07 13.89 -12.56
C LEU A 206 -5.02 14.81 -13.78
N SER A 207 -6.20 15.14 -14.32
CA SER A 207 -6.36 16.12 -15.37
C SER A 207 -7.60 17.00 -15.15
N ARG A 208 -7.45 18.28 -15.46
CA ARG A 208 -8.55 19.25 -15.60
C ARG A 208 -8.74 19.67 -17.05
N THR A 209 -7.80 19.32 -17.93
CA THR A 209 -7.84 19.62 -19.37
C THR A 209 -8.55 18.55 -20.19
N SER A 210 -8.59 17.32 -19.71
CA SER A 210 -9.23 16.20 -20.39
C SER A 210 -10.71 16.45 -20.74
N PRO A 211 -11.19 16.05 -21.91
CA PRO A 211 -12.63 16.06 -22.22
C PRO A 211 -13.48 15.26 -21.23
N ILE A 212 -12.91 14.18 -20.67
CA ILE A 212 -13.58 13.33 -19.68
C ILE A 212 -13.91 14.15 -18.41
N PHE A 213 -13.05 15.08 -18.01
CA PHE A 213 -13.33 15.95 -16.88
C PHE A 213 -14.63 16.74 -17.07
N LEU A 214 -14.84 17.35 -18.24
CA LEU A 214 -16.06 18.07 -18.57
C LEU A 214 -17.27 17.13 -18.66
N GLN A 215 -17.08 15.93 -19.21
CA GLN A 215 -18.13 14.91 -19.27
C GLN A 215 -18.62 14.56 -17.85
N ARG A 216 -17.71 14.28 -16.92
CA ARG A 216 -18.05 13.93 -15.54
C ARG A 216 -18.72 15.08 -14.79
N LEU A 217 -18.32 16.32 -15.05
CA LEU A 217 -19.00 17.50 -14.49
C LEU A 217 -20.44 17.61 -15.01
N LEU A 218 -20.67 17.38 -16.30
CA LEU A 218 -22.02 17.41 -16.88
C LEU A 218 -22.89 16.26 -16.34
N GLU A 219 -22.33 15.09 -16.14
CA GLU A 219 -23.04 13.95 -15.53
C GLU A 219 -23.51 14.28 -14.08
N GLN A 220 -22.77 15.11 -13.35
CA GLN A 220 -23.17 15.57 -12.02
C GLN A 220 -24.21 16.69 -12.06
N GLU A 221 -24.10 17.63 -13.01
CA GLU A 221 -24.93 18.83 -13.05
C GLU A 221 -26.25 18.61 -13.85
N VAL A 222 -26.29 17.62 -14.72
CA VAL A 222 -27.43 17.34 -15.62
C VAL A 222 -28.05 15.99 -15.25
N PRO A 223 -29.16 15.94 -14.50
CA PRO A 223 -29.79 14.71 -14.05
C PRO A 223 -30.17 13.79 -15.23
N GLU A 224 -30.60 14.35 -16.35
CA GLU A 224 -31.00 13.59 -17.54
C GLU A 224 -29.82 12.82 -18.18
N ILE A 225 -28.58 13.32 -18.01
CA ILE A 225 -27.36 12.58 -18.42
C ILE A 225 -27.07 11.47 -17.38
N HIS A 226 -27.16 11.80 -16.10
CA HIS A 226 -26.95 10.82 -15.03
C HIS A 226 -27.91 9.64 -15.09
N GLU A 227 -29.17 9.90 -15.44
CA GLU A 227 -30.22 8.89 -15.62
C GLU A 227 -30.11 8.14 -16.94
N GLY A 228 -29.18 8.52 -17.83
CA GLY A 228 -28.98 7.87 -19.13
C GLY A 228 -30.01 8.25 -20.20
N LEU A 229 -30.86 9.25 -19.96
CA LEU A 229 -31.85 9.75 -20.92
C LEU A 229 -31.19 10.56 -22.03
N ILE A 230 -30.07 11.23 -21.71
CA ILE A 230 -29.24 11.97 -22.64
C ILE A 230 -27.83 11.36 -22.65
N THR A 231 -27.31 11.13 -23.83
CA THR A 231 -25.96 10.63 -24.03
C THR A 231 -25.06 11.70 -24.63
N ILE A 232 -23.88 11.88 -24.06
CA ILE A 232 -22.82 12.70 -24.61
C ILE A 232 -22.08 11.90 -25.68
N ARG A 233 -22.16 12.32 -26.94
CA ARG A 233 -21.53 11.63 -28.09
C ARG A 233 -20.10 12.09 -28.32
N LYS A 234 -19.83 13.38 -28.17
CA LYS A 234 -18.50 13.94 -28.43
C LYS A 234 -18.31 15.25 -27.68
N ILE A 235 -17.12 15.46 -27.19
CA ILE A 235 -16.67 16.72 -26.57
C ILE A 235 -15.43 17.21 -27.31
N ALA A 236 -15.45 18.47 -27.75
CA ALA A 236 -14.29 19.21 -28.23
C ALA A 236 -14.17 20.49 -27.40
N ARG A 237 -13.03 20.67 -26.72
CA ARG A 237 -12.85 21.81 -25.80
C ARG A 237 -11.49 22.47 -25.93
N ILE A 238 -11.45 23.76 -25.66
CA ILE A 238 -10.26 24.51 -25.30
C ILE A 238 -10.38 24.74 -23.78
N PRO A 239 -9.56 24.05 -22.97
CA PRO A 239 -9.72 24.08 -21.50
C PRO A 239 -9.65 25.50 -20.94
N GLY A 240 -10.65 25.88 -20.11
CA GLY A 240 -10.75 27.21 -19.53
C GLY A 240 -11.35 28.30 -20.42
N GLU A 241 -11.63 28.00 -21.70
CA GLU A 241 -12.17 28.99 -22.63
C GLU A 241 -13.57 28.61 -23.15
N ARG A 242 -13.67 27.49 -23.90
CA ARG A 242 -14.92 27.07 -24.52
C ARG A 242 -14.96 25.58 -24.79
N ALA A 243 -16.17 25.04 -24.90
CA ALA A 243 -16.40 23.67 -25.33
C ALA A 243 -17.57 23.58 -26.32
N LYS A 244 -17.50 22.57 -27.20
CA LYS A 244 -18.62 22.13 -28.02
C LYS A 244 -18.91 20.67 -27.65
N ILE A 245 -20.18 20.41 -27.34
CA ILE A 245 -20.63 19.10 -26.89
C ILE A 245 -21.75 18.64 -27.80
N ALA A 246 -21.63 17.44 -28.34
CA ALA A 246 -22.70 16.78 -29.05
C ALA A 246 -23.45 15.87 -28.12
N VAL A 247 -24.73 16.10 -27.97
CA VAL A 247 -25.64 15.32 -27.11
C VAL A 247 -26.77 14.72 -27.93
N GLU A 248 -27.30 13.60 -27.49
CA GLU A 248 -28.40 12.89 -28.10
C GLU A 248 -29.36 12.39 -27.01
N SER A 249 -30.65 12.52 -27.25
CA SER A 249 -31.69 11.90 -26.43
C SER A 249 -32.33 10.75 -27.17
N TYR A 250 -32.66 9.69 -26.45
CA TYR A 250 -33.43 8.55 -26.95
C TYR A 250 -34.95 8.77 -26.83
N ASP A 251 -35.38 9.79 -26.09
CA ASP A 251 -36.77 10.18 -25.96
C ASP A 251 -37.03 11.51 -26.70
N ASP A 252 -37.87 11.46 -27.75
CA ASP A 252 -38.24 12.62 -28.56
C ASP A 252 -38.89 13.75 -27.79
N ARG A 253 -39.37 13.49 -26.58
CA ARG A 253 -39.98 14.49 -25.68
C ARG A 253 -38.95 15.29 -24.90
N ILE A 254 -37.69 14.87 -24.89
CA ILE A 254 -36.60 15.51 -24.15
C ILE A 254 -35.75 16.35 -25.11
N ASP A 255 -35.73 17.66 -24.90
CA ASP A 255 -34.77 18.56 -25.55
C ASP A 255 -33.39 18.37 -24.89
N ALA A 256 -32.54 17.57 -25.53
CA ALA A 256 -31.21 17.25 -25.03
C ALA A 256 -30.31 18.50 -24.86
N VAL A 257 -30.45 19.49 -25.72
CA VAL A 257 -29.67 20.73 -25.65
C VAL A 257 -30.21 21.63 -24.53
N GLY A 258 -31.53 21.83 -24.47
CA GLY A 258 -32.19 22.59 -23.45
C GLY A 258 -31.94 22.08 -22.03
N ALA A 259 -31.96 20.75 -21.86
CA ALA A 259 -31.67 20.10 -20.58
C ALA A 259 -30.20 20.34 -20.13
N CYS A 260 -29.23 20.23 -21.05
CA CYS A 260 -27.84 20.51 -20.73
C CYS A 260 -27.56 21.98 -20.41
N VAL A 261 -28.20 22.91 -21.12
CA VAL A 261 -28.04 24.37 -20.90
C VAL A 261 -28.71 24.81 -19.61
N GLY A 262 -29.89 24.23 -19.31
CA GLY A 262 -30.71 24.60 -18.18
C GLY A 262 -31.44 25.95 -18.37
N VAL A 263 -32.31 26.27 -17.44
CA VAL A 263 -33.10 27.50 -17.48
C VAL A 263 -32.19 28.73 -17.41
N LYS A 264 -32.23 29.57 -18.46
CA LYS A 264 -31.38 30.77 -18.62
C LYS A 264 -29.86 30.49 -18.55
N GLY A 265 -29.43 29.29 -18.89
CA GLY A 265 -28.01 28.93 -18.86
C GLY A 265 -27.45 28.60 -17.49
N ALA A 266 -28.29 28.17 -16.55
CA ALA A 266 -27.89 27.97 -15.15
C ALA A 266 -26.93 26.75 -14.97
N ARG A 267 -26.89 25.82 -15.94
CA ARG A 267 -26.09 24.61 -15.87
C ARG A 267 -24.77 24.68 -16.66
N VAL A 268 -24.57 25.76 -17.45
CA VAL A 268 -23.41 25.90 -18.35
C VAL A 268 -22.44 26.99 -17.90
#